data_e854638fb2f21cbfdafb623054ae01a0
#
_entry.id   e854638fb2f21cbfdafb623054ae01a0
#
_cell.length_a   1.000
_cell.length_b   1.000
_cell.length_c   1.000
_cell.angle_alpha   90.00
_cell.angle_beta   90.00
_cell.angle_gamma   90.00
#
_symmetry.space_group_name_H-M   'P 1'
#
loop_
_entity.id
_entity.type
_entity.pdbx_description
1 polymer ?
#
loop_
_entity_poly.entity_id
_entity_poly.type
_entity_poly.pdbx_seq_one_letter_code
_entity_poly.pdbx_strand_id
1 'polypeptide(L)'
;MKKIALKNAARGTAFDYAGQSWILLENDDGRALCLSKDIIETRAFDEGNCNNFAVASSKEYLNGAYLDNLLEDVNGPNAFLTTELDLTTDDGLKDYGTCTVTIFLLTVDQYRRNRDVIPNADDWWWLSTAFSTKSNGYESLARLVNTDGTLNGNYACSGYYGLRP
;
A
#
# COMPACT_ATOMS: atom_id res chain seq x y z
N MET A 1 -4.64 19.34 21.99
CA MET A 1 -4.96 18.90 20.61
C MET A 1 -6.35 18.28 20.60
N LYS A 2 -7.28 18.72 19.76
CA LYS A 2 -8.66 18.18 19.72
C LYS A 2 -8.63 16.83 18.98
N LYS A 3 -8.92 15.72 19.67
CA LYS A 3 -9.04 14.41 19.03
C LYS A 3 -10.29 14.41 18.14
N ILE A 4 -10.12 14.28 16.83
CA ILE A 4 -11.21 14.12 15.87
C ILE A 4 -11.32 12.63 15.54
N ALA A 5 -12.51 12.04 15.65
CA ALA A 5 -12.70 10.68 15.20
C ALA A 5 -12.55 10.63 13.66
N LEU A 6 -11.80 9.65 13.14
CA LEU A 6 -11.55 9.52 11.69
C LEU A 6 -12.82 9.53 10.85
N LYS A 7 -13.92 8.97 11.37
CA LYS A 7 -15.23 8.99 10.69
C LYS A 7 -15.77 10.37 10.37
N ASN A 8 -15.26 11.43 11.05
CA ASN A 8 -15.67 12.81 10.85
C ASN A 8 -14.58 13.66 10.20
N ALA A 9 -13.44 13.07 9.85
CA ALA A 9 -12.35 13.76 9.18
C ALA A 9 -12.57 13.82 7.66
N ALA A 10 -12.14 14.90 7.04
CA ALA A 10 -12.16 15.04 5.59
C ALA A 10 -11.05 14.19 4.95
N ARG A 11 -11.29 13.73 3.71
CA ARG A 11 -10.24 13.10 2.88
C ARG A 11 -9.03 14.03 2.77
N GLY A 12 -7.84 13.47 2.77
CA GLY A 12 -6.58 14.23 2.76
C GLY A 12 -6.12 14.72 4.14
N THR A 13 -6.92 14.52 5.20
CA THR A 13 -6.49 14.88 6.56
C THR A 13 -5.32 14.03 7.01
N ALA A 14 -4.22 14.66 7.41
CA ALA A 14 -3.10 13.99 8.04
C ALA A 14 -3.35 13.85 9.56
N PHE A 15 -2.96 12.72 10.12
CA PHE A 15 -3.11 12.41 11.55
C PHE A 15 -2.02 11.44 12.01
N ASP A 16 -1.74 11.42 13.31
CA ASP A 16 -0.78 10.50 13.92
C ASP A 16 -1.52 9.36 14.60
N TYR A 17 -1.06 8.13 14.33
CA TYR A 17 -1.57 6.91 14.94
C TYR A 17 -0.51 5.81 14.91
N ALA A 18 -0.40 5.04 16.01
CA ALA A 18 0.57 3.95 16.12
C ALA A 18 2.02 4.38 15.83
N GLY A 19 2.43 5.54 16.37
CA GLY A 19 3.80 6.05 16.20
C GLY A 19 4.12 6.58 14.79
N GLN A 20 3.15 6.65 13.90
CA GLN A 20 3.35 7.05 12.51
C GLN A 20 2.30 8.09 12.05
N SER A 21 2.68 8.91 11.06
CA SER A 21 1.76 9.86 10.41
C SER A 21 1.10 9.21 9.18
N TRP A 22 -0.21 9.39 9.07
CA TRP A 22 -1.07 8.83 8.03
C TRP A 22 -1.86 9.91 7.33
N ILE A 23 -2.35 9.61 6.13
CA ILE A 23 -3.30 10.44 5.38
C ILE A 23 -4.58 9.64 5.19
N LEU A 24 -5.71 10.21 5.58
CA LEU A 24 -7.03 9.60 5.35
C LEU A 24 -7.39 9.71 3.88
N LEU A 25 -7.56 8.57 3.20
CA LEU A 25 -7.96 8.50 1.80
C LEU A 25 -9.46 8.32 1.63
N GLU A 26 -10.02 7.31 2.30
CA GLU A 26 -11.44 6.96 2.20
C GLU A 26 -11.96 6.62 3.59
N ASN A 27 -13.24 6.86 3.78
CA ASN A 27 -13.94 6.52 5.01
C ASN A 27 -15.32 5.99 4.65
N ASP A 28 -15.51 4.69 4.77
CA ASP A 28 -16.73 4.00 4.39
C ASP A 28 -17.18 3.06 5.51
N ASP A 29 -18.41 3.24 5.97
CA ASP A 29 -19.08 2.41 6.99
C ASP A 29 -18.20 2.09 8.21
N GLY A 30 -17.47 3.09 8.71
CA GLY A 30 -16.61 2.96 9.89
C GLY A 30 -15.24 2.32 9.60
N ARG A 31 -14.92 2.05 8.34
CA ARG A 31 -13.60 1.59 7.89
C ARG A 31 -12.87 2.74 7.19
N ALA A 32 -11.65 3.03 7.61
CA ALA A 32 -10.82 4.05 7.00
C ALA A 32 -9.70 3.41 6.18
N LEU A 33 -9.58 3.80 4.90
CA LEU A 33 -8.39 3.55 4.10
C LEU A 33 -7.42 4.71 4.32
N CYS A 34 -6.22 4.39 4.77
CA CYS A 34 -5.18 5.36 5.07
C CYS A 34 -3.90 5.02 4.32
N LEU A 35 -3.10 6.03 4.01
CA LEU A 35 -1.78 5.89 3.41
C LEU A 35 -0.75 6.48 4.36
N SER A 36 0.40 5.86 4.52
CA SER A 36 1.49 6.50 5.26
C SER A 36 1.85 7.84 4.61
N LYS A 37 2.04 8.88 5.44
CA LYS A 37 2.37 10.21 4.93
C LYS A 37 3.66 10.18 4.13
N ASP A 38 4.67 9.46 4.64
CA ASP A 38 5.99 9.36 4.06
C ASP A 38 6.30 7.91 3.63
N ILE A 39 7.31 7.74 2.79
CA ILE A 39 7.92 6.44 2.51
C ILE A 39 8.58 5.95 3.80
N ILE A 40 8.27 4.72 4.21
CA ILE A 40 8.78 4.16 5.49
C ILE A 40 10.17 3.58 5.37
N GLU A 41 10.49 2.99 4.24
CA GLU A 41 11.82 2.48 3.90
C GLU A 41 11.92 2.18 2.39
N THR A 42 13.13 1.99 1.92
CA THR A 42 13.43 1.52 0.56
C THR A 42 13.66 0.00 0.59
N ARG A 43 12.91 -0.74 -0.24
CA ARG A 43 12.94 -2.20 -0.25
C ARG A 43 12.44 -2.74 -1.59
N ALA A 44 12.90 -3.93 -2.01
CA ALA A 44 12.30 -4.65 -3.13
C ALA A 44 10.81 -4.92 -2.89
N PHE A 45 10.00 -4.90 -3.95
CA PHE A 45 8.63 -5.39 -3.90
C PHE A 45 8.64 -6.88 -3.52
N ASP A 46 9.48 -7.66 -4.19
CA ASP A 46 9.74 -9.05 -3.87
C ASP A 46 11.19 -9.44 -4.20
N GLU A 47 11.91 -9.98 -3.22
CA GLU A 47 13.30 -10.41 -3.39
C GLU A 47 13.45 -11.53 -4.43
N GLY A 48 12.41 -12.36 -4.61
CA GLY A 48 12.33 -13.42 -5.61
C GLY A 48 11.92 -12.93 -7.00
N ASN A 49 11.74 -11.63 -7.20
CA ASN A 49 11.31 -11.01 -8.47
C ASN A 49 9.92 -11.45 -8.97
N CYS A 50 9.01 -11.73 -8.05
CA CYS A 50 7.62 -12.06 -8.33
C CYS A 50 6.73 -10.84 -8.11
N ASN A 51 5.90 -10.49 -9.08
CA ASN A 51 5.00 -9.33 -8.99
C ASN A 51 3.62 -9.64 -8.36
N ASN A 52 3.40 -10.86 -7.89
CA ASN A 52 2.20 -11.23 -7.15
C ASN A 52 2.32 -10.82 -5.69
N PHE A 53 1.61 -9.76 -5.28
CA PHE A 53 1.67 -9.24 -3.92
C PHE A 53 1.27 -10.27 -2.86
N ALA A 54 0.40 -11.23 -3.17
CA ALA A 54 -0.02 -12.26 -2.22
C ALA A 54 1.14 -13.08 -1.62
N VAL A 55 2.23 -13.24 -2.40
CA VAL A 55 3.42 -14.01 -2.02
C VAL A 55 4.69 -13.17 -1.93
N ALA A 56 4.59 -11.85 -2.08
CA ALA A 56 5.74 -10.96 -2.10
C ALA A 56 6.39 -10.79 -0.72
N SER A 57 7.71 -10.69 -0.68
CA SER A 57 8.49 -10.46 0.55
C SER A 57 8.14 -9.13 1.22
N SER A 58 7.75 -8.09 0.46
CA SER A 58 7.25 -6.84 1.03
C SER A 58 5.92 -7.01 1.77
N LYS A 59 4.99 -7.84 1.27
CA LYS A 59 3.74 -8.17 1.99
C LYS A 59 4.04 -8.89 3.29
N GLU A 60 4.96 -9.86 3.28
CA GLU A 60 5.37 -10.58 4.48
C GLU A 60 5.96 -9.61 5.53
N TYR A 61 6.86 -8.74 5.12
CA TYR A 61 7.43 -7.71 5.99
C TYR A 61 6.36 -6.77 6.57
N LEU A 62 5.46 -6.25 5.73
CA LEU A 62 4.42 -5.30 6.15
C LEU A 62 3.43 -5.92 7.15
N ASN A 63 3.10 -7.21 7.02
CA ASN A 63 2.17 -7.91 7.89
C ASN A 63 2.86 -8.72 9.00
N GLY A 64 4.18 -8.68 9.07
CA GLY A 64 5.01 -9.24 10.13
C GLY A 64 5.67 -8.13 10.94
N ALA A 65 7.00 -7.96 10.79
CA ALA A 65 7.80 -7.06 11.62
C ALA A 65 7.30 -5.61 11.64
N TYR A 66 6.83 -5.08 10.51
CA TYR A 66 6.31 -3.72 10.47
C TYR A 66 4.99 -3.57 11.24
N LEU A 67 4.04 -4.48 11.04
CA LEU A 67 2.78 -4.49 11.80
C LEU A 67 3.03 -4.69 13.29
N ASP A 68 3.94 -5.57 13.68
CA ASP A 68 4.29 -5.81 15.08
C ASP A 68 4.79 -4.51 15.74
N ASN A 69 5.65 -3.75 15.07
CA ASN A 69 6.10 -2.44 15.55
C ASN A 69 4.96 -1.43 15.72
N LEU A 70 4.02 -1.38 14.77
CA LEU A 70 2.85 -0.51 14.88
C LEU A 70 1.98 -0.90 16.08
N LEU A 71 1.83 -2.19 16.37
CA LEU A 71 1.01 -2.69 17.47
C LEU A 71 1.62 -2.44 18.86
N GLU A 72 2.93 -2.17 18.97
CA GLU A 72 3.57 -1.76 20.23
C GLU A 72 2.99 -0.45 20.78
N ASP A 73 2.60 0.46 19.90
CA ASP A 73 2.08 1.79 20.26
C ASP A 73 0.56 1.85 20.43
N VAL A 74 -0.16 0.77 20.09
CA VAL A 74 -1.62 0.72 20.16
C VAL A 74 -2.11 -0.60 20.74
N ASN A 75 -3.08 -0.51 21.64
CA ASN A 75 -3.68 -1.66 22.28
C ASN A 75 -5.09 -1.93 21.74
N GLY A 76 -5.34 -3.16 21.34
CA GLY A 76 -6.69 -3.63 21.02
C GLY A 76 -6.76 -4.45 19.72
N PRO A 77 -7.73 -5.37 19.64
CA PRO A 77 -7.87 -6.31 18.53
C PRO A 77 -8.26 -5.65 17.20
N ASN A 78 -8.73 -4.40 17.25
CA ASN A 78 -9.18 -3.64 16.07
C ASN A 78 -8.31 -2.41 15.80
N ALA A 79 -7.06 -2.41 16.27
CA ALA A 79 -6.14 -1.31 16.04
C ALA A 79 -5.89 -1.10 14.53
N PHE A 80 -5.76 -2.20 13.79
CA PHE A 80 -5.74 -2.24 12.33
C PHE A 80 -6.69 -3.34 11.83
N LEU A 81 -7.46 -3.06 10.79
CA LEU A 81 -8.45 -3.99 10.26
C LEU A 81 -7.88 -4.77 9.09
N THR A 82 -8.20 -6.06 9.01
CA THR A 82 -7.91 -6.85 7.82
C THR A 82 -8.86 -6.51 6.68
N THR A 83 -8.37 -6.64 5.45
CA THR A 83 -9.16 -6.47 4.23
C THR A 83 -8.79 -7.51 3.18
N GLU A 84 -9.72 -7.78 2.26
CA GLU A 84 -9.46 -8.50 1.02
C GLU A 84 -8.96 -7.50 -0.02
N LEU A 85 -7.69 -7.64 -0.41
CA LEU A 85 -7.07 -6.81 -1.44
C LEU A 85 -7.25 -7.46 -2.80
N ASP A 86 -7.85 -6.74 -3.76
CA ASP A 86 -7.99 -7.18 -5.13
C ASP A 86 -6.64 -7.08 -5.87
N LEU A 87 -6.14 -8.20 -6.40
CA LEU A 87 -4.88 -8.30 -7.11
C LEU A 87 -5.06 -8.36 -8.63
N THR A 88 -6.21 -7.91 -9.15
CA THR A 88 -6.40 -7.70 -10.59
C THR A 88 -5.26 -6.82 -11.11
N THR A 89 -4.60 -7.28 -12.15
CA THR A 89 -3.45 -6.58 -12.73
C THR A 89 -3.87 -5.31 -13.47
N ASP A 90 -2.91 -4.48 -13.82
CA ASP A 90 -3.19 -3.20 -14.50
C ASP A 90 -3.83 -3.40 -15.88
N ASP A 91 -3.55 -4.50 -16.56
CA ASP A 91 -4.17 -4.92 -17.82
C ASP A 91 -5.46 -5.77 -17.64
N GLY A 92 -5.92 -5.98 -16.41
CA GLY A 92 -7.21 -6.60 -16.08
C GLY A 92 -7.20 -8.11 -15.91
N LEU A 93 -6.04 -8.78 -15.89
CA LEU A 93 -5.97 -10.21 -15.59
C LEU A 93 -6.26 -10.48 -14.11
N LYS A 94 -6.96 -11.57 -13.83
CA LYS A 94 -7.44 -11.93 -12.49
C LYS A 94 -6.77 -13.16 -11.90
N ASP A 95 -5.68 -13.63 -12.49
CA ASP A 95 -4.99 -14.86 -12.12
C ASP A 95 -4.52 -14.85 -10.66
N TYR A 96 -4.17 -13.68 -10.11
CA TYR A 96 -3.70 -13.55 -8.73
C TYR A 96 -4.83 -13.45 -7.70
N GLY A 97 -6.09 -13.29 -8.14
CA GLY A 97 -7.27 -13.27 -7.27
C GLY A 97 -7.25 -12.14 -6.24
N THR A 98 -7.43 -12.51 -4.99
CA THR A 98 -7.40 -11.60 -3.84
C THR A 98 -6.43 -12.12 -2.77
N CYS A 99 -6.02 -11.25 -1.83
CA CYS A 99 -5.34 -11.69 -0.63
C CYS A 99 -5.83 -10.94 0.60
N THR A 100 -5.89 -11.64 1.74
CA THR A 100 -6.20 -11.04 3.04
C THR A 100 -4.95 -10.37 3.61
N VAL A 101 -5.05 -9.08 3.92
CA VAL A 101 -3.94 -8.27 4.45
C VAL A 101 -4.43 -7.31 5.52
N THR A 102 -3.53 -6.86 6.38
CA THR A 102 -3.77 -5.78 7.36
C THR A 102 -3.07 -4.50 6.91
N ILE A 103 -1.78 -4.59 6.59
CA ILE A 103 -0.99 -3.50 6.02
C ILE A 103 -0.63 -3.87 4.57
N PHE A 104 -0.83 -2.93 3.65
CA PHE A 104 -0.63 -3.20 2.24
C PHE A 104 -0.22 -1.95 1.47
N LEU A 105 0.30 -2.16 0.27
CA LEU A 105 0.56 -1.11 -0.70
C LEU A 105 -0.75 -0.82 -1.47
N LEU A 106 -1.05 0.42 -1.76
CA LEU A 106 -2.25 0.77 -2.54
C LEU A 106 -2.27 0.00 -3.87
N THR A 107 -3.45 -0.39 -4.31
CA THR A 107 -3.64 -0.79 -5.71
C THR A 107 -3.61 0.43 -6.62
N VAL A 108 -3.38 0.22 -7.92
CA VAL A 108 -3.46 1.29 -8.93
C VAL A 108 -4.84 1.97 -8.89
N ASP A 109 -5.92 1.20 -8.72
CA ASP A 109 -7.29 1.76 -8.64
C ASP A 109 -7.51 2.61 -7.39
N GLN A 110 -7.01 2.17 -6.23
CA GLN A 110 -7.05 2.98 -5.01
C GLN A 110 -6.23 4.27 -5.17
N TYR A 111 -5.06 4.20 -5.78
CA TYR A 111 -4.23 5.36 -6.08
C TYR A 111 -4.97 6.34 -7.01
N ARG A 112 -5.53 5.87 -8.11
CA ARG A 112 -6.29 6.71 -9.07
C ARG A 112 -7.46 7.42 -8.42
N ARG A 113 -8.26 6.70 -7.62
CA ARG A 113 -9.42 7.28 -6.92
C ARG A 113 -9.05 8.37 -5.93
N ASN A 114 -7.85 8.29 -5.35
CA ASN A 114 -7.40 9.18 -4.28
C ASN A 114 -6.27 10.11 -4.70
N ARG A 115 -5.94 10.17 -6.00
CA ARG A 115 -4.82 10.96 -6.52
C ARG A 115 -4.89 12.43 -6.12
N ASP A 116 -6.08 12.98 -5.99
CA ASP A 116 -6.37 14.38 -5.63
C ASP A 116 -5.94 14.74 -4.20
N VAL A 117 -5.85 13.77 -3.29
CA VAL A 117 -5.48 13.98 -1.87
C VAL A 117 -4.15 13.33 -1.49
N ILE A 118 -3.51 12.60 -2.39
CA ILE A 118 -2.20 11.98 -2.16
C ILE A 118 -1.10 12.95 -2.60
N PRO A 119 -0.30 13.50 -1.67
CA PRO A 119 0.85 14.32 -2.04
C PRO A 119 1.92 13.46 -2.71
N ASN A 120 2.64 14.05 -3.66
CA ASN A 120 3.81 13.41 -4.25
C ASN A 120 4.85 13.13 -3.15
N ALA A 121 5.57 12.03 -3.30
CA ALA A 121 6.69 11.68 -2.43
C ALA A 121 8.03 12.13 -3.06
N ASP A 122 9.07 12.20 -2.24
CA ASP A 122 10.41 12.62 -2.68
C ASP A 122 11.14 11.53 -3.46
N ASP A 123 10.61 10.29 -3.43
CA ASP A 123 11.16 9.14 -4.16
C ASP A 123 10.03 8.30 -4.77
N TRP A 124 10.37 7.35 -5.63
CA TRP A 124 9.44 6.41 -6.23
C TRP A 124 9.01 5.35 -5.22
N TRP A 125 7.77 4.91 -5.29
CA TRP A 125 7.23 3.95 -4.34
C TRP A 125 6.28 2.93 -4.98
N TRP A 126 6.30 1.71 -4.44
CA TRP A 126 5.56 0.57 -4.96
C TRP A 126 4.05 0.66 -4.74
N LEU A 127 3.30 0.15 -5.71
CA LEU A 127 1.90 -0.23 -5.59
C LEU A 127 1.78 -1.76 -5.57
N SER A 128 0.69 -2.30 -5.02
CA SER A 128 0.45 -3.75 -4.98
C SER A 128 0.04 -4.34 -6.33
N THR A 129 -0.34 -3.51 -7.29
CA THR A 129 -0.81 -3.96 -8.61
C THR A 129 0.36 -4.39 -9.50
N ALA A 130 0.29 -5.60 -10.05
CA ALA A 130 1.21 -6.09 -11.06
C ALA A 130 0.93 -5.45 -12.43
N PHE A 131 1.96 -5.31 -13.26
CA PHE A 131 1.82 -4.89 -14.65
C PHE A 131 0.94 -5.85 -15.45
N SER A 132 1.22 -7.14 -15.34
CA SER A 132 0.48 -8.26 -15.89
C SER A 132 0.84 -9.53 -15.10
N THR A 133 0.44 -10.71 -15.54
CA THR A 133 0.70 -11.96 -14.84
C THR A 133 1.67 -12.87 -15.59
N LYS A 134 2.07 -13.96 -14.93
CA LYS A 134 2.87 -15.03 -15.53
C LYS A 134 2.22 -15.61 -16.79
N SER A 135 0.91 -15.76 -16.81
CA SER A 135 0.19 -16.29 -17.98
C SER A 135 0.36 -15.44 -19.24
N ASN A 136 0.68 -14.14 -19.06
CA ASN A 136 1.02 -13.22 -20.15
C ASN A 136 2.54 -12.95 -20.28
N GLY A 137 3.38 -13.66 -19.53
CA GLY A 137 4.84 -13.55 -19.62
C GLY A 137 5.46 -12.36 -18.85
N TYR A 138 4.73 -11.74 -17.93
CA TYR A 138 5.18 -10.55 -17.18
C TYR A 138 5.09 -10.74 -15.66
N GLU A 139 5.63 -11.83 -15.16
CA GLU A 139 5.58 -12.19 -13.73
C GLU A 139 6.49 -11.38 -12.81
N SER A 140 7.30 -10.47 -13.35
CA SER A 140 8.33 -9.74 -12.60
C SER A 140 8.15 -8.21 -12.58
N LEU A 141 7.16 -7.65 -13.28
CA LEU A 141 6.96 -6.20 -13.32
C LEU A 141 5.81 -5.79 -12.39
N ALA A 142 6.14 -5.05 -11.33
CA ALA A 142 5.17 -4.41 -10.44
C ALA A 142 5.01 -2.93 -10.77
N ARG A 143 3.84 -2.36 -10.45
CA ARG A 143 3.56 -0.93 -10.64
C ARG A 143 4.13 -0.10 -9.51
N LEU A 144 4.48 1.14 -9.83
CA LEU A 144 4.99 2.13 -8.89
C LEU A 144 4.57 3.54 -9.28
N VAL A 145 4.73 4.47 -8.36
CA VAL A 145 4.46 5.89 -8.53
C VAL A 145 5.79 6.64 -8.55
N ASN A 146 5.97 7.48 -9.56
CA ASN A 146 7.13 8.38 -9.68
C ASN A 146 6.99 9.60 -8.76
N THR A 147 8.07 10.38 -8.62
CA THR A 147 8.09 11.61 -7.80
C THR A 147 7.11 12.69 -8.26
N ASP A 148 6.73 12.70 -9.53
CA ASP A 148 5.73 13.61 -10.10
C ASP A 148 4.29 13.06 -10.02
N GLY A 149 4.11 11.86 -9.44
CA GLY A 149 2.83 11.19 -9.30
C GLY A 149 2.38 10.42 -10.53
N THR A 150 3.17 10.33 -11.59
CA THR A 150 2.87 9.46 -12.74
C THR A 150 3.11 8.00 -12.40
N LEU A 151 2.39 7.10 -13.08
CA LEU A 151 2.56 5.65 -12.91
C LEU A 151 3.69 5.13 -13.78
N ASN A 152 4.43 4.19 -13.23
CA ASN A 152 5.51 3.48 -13.92
C ASN A 152 5.49 1.99 -13.50
N GLY A 153 6.47 1.22 -13.96
CA GLY A 153 6.66 -0.17 -13.56
C GLY A 153 8.13 -0.54 -13.59
N ASN A 154 8.52 -1.45 -12.71
CA ASN A 154 9.87 -1.96 -12.68
C ASN A 154 9.91 -3.40 -12.17
N TYR A 155 11.08 -4.04 -12.30
CA TYR A 155 11.31 -5.39 -11.78
C TYR A 155 11.10 -5.44 -10.27
N ALA A 156 10.32 -6.40 -9.83
CA ALA A 156 9.93 -6.55 -8.42
C ALA A 156 11.13 -6.72 -7.47
N CYS A 157 12.25 -7.25 -7.96
CA CYS A 157 13.47 -7.40 -7.18
C CYS A 157 14.30 -6.10 -7.02
N SER A 158 13.89 -5.00 -7.64
CA SER A 158 14.61 -3.74 -7.49
C SER A 158 14.48 -3.21 -6.05
N GLY A 159 15.61 -3.09 -5.36
CA GLY A 159 15.68 -2.60 -3.98
C GLY A 159 15.74 -1.08 -3.83
N TYR A 160 15.47 -0.32 -4.89
CA TYR A 160 15.67 1.14 -4.90
C TYR A 160 14.40 1.96 -4.64
N TYR A 161 13.25 1.32 -4.55
CA TYR A 161 11.97 2.02 -4.45
C TYR A 161 11.34 1.87 -3.07
N GLY A 162 10.53 2.85 -2.69
CA GLY A 162 9.98 2.96 -1.35
C GLY A 162 8.77 2.07 -1.10
N LEU A 163 8.61 1.66 0.15
CA LEU A 163 7.34 1.19 0.69
C LEU A 163 6.60 2.39 1.30
N ARG A 164 5.36 2.58 0.86
CA ARG A 164 4.43 3.60 1.37
C ARG A 164 3.08 2.94 1.61
N PRO A 165 2.97 2.18 2.72
CA PRO A 165 1.75 1.43 3.00
C PRO A 165 0.57 2.29 3.41
#